data_c53cd5d306213ae57497ca57f3774a85
#
_entry.id   c53cd5d306213ae57497ca57f3774a85
#
_cell.length_a   1.000
_cell.length_b   1.000
_cell.length_c   1.000
_cell.angle_alpha   90.00
_cell.angle_beta   90.00
_cell.angle_gamma   90.00
#
_symmetry.space_group_name_H-M   'P 1'
#
loop_
_entity.id
_entity.type
_entity.pdbx_description
1 polymer ?
#
loop_
_entity_poly.entity_id
_entity_poly.type
_entity_poly.pdbx_seq_one_letter_code
_entity_poly.pdbx_strand_id
1 'polypeptide(L)'
;MIVGAVGVHAQQNFVPKKPTEADWTAVAKLPDFTGVWEATFGGGGRGGRGRAGGSPALPAGPQLTPAYAEKRRANQAKGAEDSQTANCLPPGMPGIMGQPYPMEFLLTPGLVTIVIEAYSQVRHIFTDGRPLPDDPDQKFFGTSIGHWENGTLVAETVGFSPQTEIAPGTPHGDKMKIVERFTLADPDTMTIETTITDPDALTAPYTTTRTLRRHRAWTIAEYICEENNRNFVDQNGKAGINIKK
;
A
#
# COMPACT_ATOMS: atom_id res chain seq x y z
N MET A 1 -2.36 -21.52 -39.92
CA MET A 1 -1.92 -20.39 -39.09
C MET A 1 -3.17 -19.73 -38.55
N ILE A 2 -3.53 -20.03 -37.29
CA ILE A 2 -4.68 -19.41 -36.61
C ILE A 2 -4.11 -18.25 -35.81
N VAL A 3 -4.37 -17.03 -36.25
CA VAL A 3 -4.04 -15.81 -35.52
C VAL A 3 -5.09 -15.67 -34.42
N GLY A 4 -4.71 -16.02 -33.18
CA GLY A 4 -5.55 -15.79 -32.01
C GLY A 4 -5.67 -14.27 -31.79
N ALA A 5 -6.88 -13.76 -31.87
CA ALA A 5 -7.19 -12.39 -31.46
C ALA A 5 -6.96 -12.27 -29.95
N VAL A 6 -5.94 -11.50 -29.55
CA VAL A 6 -5.77 -11.04 -28.16
C VAL A 6 -6.93 -10.11 -27.90
N GLY A 7 -7.92 -10.58 -27.14
CA GLY A 7 -9.03 -9.75 -26.69
C GLY A 7 -8.48 -8.64 -25.79
N VAL A 8 -8.53 -7.41 -26.27
CA VAL A 8 -8.37 -6.23 -25.40
C VAL A 8 -9.58 -6.23 -24.48
N HIS A 9 -9.40 -6.66 -23.23
CA HIS A 9 -10.45 -6.57 -22.22
C HIS A 9 -10.76 -5.08 -22.04
N ALA A 10 -11.93 -4.70 -22.47
CA ALA A 10 -12.44 -3.36 -22.28
C ALA A 10 -12.51 -3.10 -20.77
N GLN A 11 -11.66 -2.22 -20.25
CA GLN A 11 -11.94 -1.56 -18.97
C GLN A 11 -13.39 -1.08 -19.08
N GLN A 12 -14.26 -1.55 -18.19
CA GLN A 12 -15.64 -1.07 -18.16
C GLN A 12 -15.57 0.44 -18.18
N ASN A 13 -16.12 1.05 -19.24
CA ASN A 13 -16.05 2.47 -19.52
C ASN A 13 -16.90 3.23 -18.48
N PHE A 14 -16.40 3.28 -17.23
CA PHE A 14 -16.94 4.21 -16.27
C PHE A 14 -16.50 5.60 -16.70
N VAL A 15 -17.45 6.38 -17.24
CA VAL A 15 -17.22 7.78 -17.56
C VAL A 15 -17.46 8.59 -16.28
N PRO A 16 -16.41 9.17 -15.65
CA PRO A 16 -16.60 10.00 -14.49
C PRO A 16 -17.53 11.17 -14.83
N LYS A 17 -18.58 11.33 -14.06
CA LYS A 17 -19.45 12.50 -14.17
C LYS A 17 -18.66 13.73 -13.74
N LYS A 18 -18.75 14.81 -14.52
CA LYS A 18 -18.15 16.08 -14.13
C LYS A 18 -18.72 16.53 -12.77
N PRO A 19 -17.87 16.81 -11.75
CA PRO A 19 -18.34 17.25 -10.44
C PRO A 19 -19.13 18.55 -10.54
N THR A 20 -20.20 18.62 -9.76
CA THR A 20 -21.03 19.82 -9.56
C THR A 20 -20.56 20.58 -8.34
N GLU A 21 -21.06 21.80 -8.15
CA GLU A 21 -20.81 22.59 -6.92
C GLU A 21 -21.33 21.87 -5.66
N ALA A 22 -22.44 21.16 -5.77
CA ALA A 22 -22.98 20.34 -4.68
C ALA A 22 -22.03 19.20 -4.27
N ASP A 23 -21.34 18.57 -5.24
CA ASP A 23 -20.38 17.52 -4.95
C ASP A 23 -19.15 18.07 -4.20
N TRP A 24 -18.66 19.27 -4.56
CA TRP A 24 -17.58 19.94 -3.85
C TRP A 24 -18.01 20.34 -2.43
N THR A 25 -19.25 20.82 -2.28
CA THR A 25 -19.81 21.13 -0.97
C THR A 25 -19.94 19.88 -0.08
N ALA A 26 -20.27 18.73 -0.68
CA ALA A 26 -20.32 17.45 0.03
C ALA A 26 -18.92 17.04 0.51
N VAL A 27 -17.89 17.13 -0.34
CA VAL A 27 -16.51 16.82 0.05
C VAL A 27 -16.03 17.71 1.19
N ALA A 28 -16.37 19.00 1.18
CA ALA A 28 -15.98 19.92 2.24
C ALA A 28 -16.58 19.60 3.63
N LYS A 29 -17.59 18.72 3.70
CA LYS A 29 -18.19 18.22 4.95
C LYS A 29 -17.58 16.94 5.46
N LEU A 30 -16.74 16.30 4.67
CA LEU A 30 -16.02 15.09 5.07
C LEU A 30 -14.92 15.42 6.08
N PRO A 31 -14.46 14.44 6.88
CA PRO A 31 -13.28 14.64 7.70
C PRO A 31 -12.08 15.11 6.86
N ASP A 32 -11.36 16.09 7.36
CA ASP A 32 -10.20 16.66 6.67
C ASP A 32 -9.00 15.70 6.71
N PHE A 33 -8.90 14.85 5.72
CA PHE A 33 -7.73 13.98 5.52
C PHE A 33 -6.63 14.65 4.70
N THR A 34 -6.86 15.87 4.19
CA THR A 34 -5.92 16.52 3.28
C THR A 34 -4.56 16.81 3.93
N GLY A 35 -3.53 16.92 3.10
CA GLY A 35 -2.16 17.25 3.51
C GLY A 35 -1.25 16.04 3.67
N VAL A 36 -0.06 16.31 4.19
CA VAL A 36 1.04 15.35 4.25
C VAL A 36 1.04 14.60 5.58
N TRP A 37 1.17 13.29 5.50
CA TRP A 37 1.15 12.36 6.62
C TRP A 37 2.36 11.44 6.58
N GLU A 38 2.87 11.07 7.74
CA GLU A 38 3.97 10.11 7.88
C GLU A 38 3.56 8.99 8.85
N ALA A 39 3.89 7.75 8.51
CA ALA A 39 3.66 6.61 9.39
C ALA A 39 4.56 6.71 10.63
N THR A 40 3.94 6.62 11.82
CA THR A 40 4.71 6.56 13.07
C THR A 40 5.14 5.12 13.33
N PHE A 41 6.44 4.91 13.43
CA PHE A 41 7.00 3.64 13.87
C PHE A 41 7.09 3.66 15.38
N GLY A 42 6.41 2.73 16.05
CA GLY A 42 6.29 2.69 17.50
C GLY A 42 7.61 2.95 18.23
N GLY A 43 7.70 4.07 18.93
CA GLY A 43 8.62 4.33 20.04
C GLY A 43 10.12 4.47 19.76
N GLY A 44 10.57 4.51 18.51
CA GLY A 44 11.98 4.63 18.15
C GLY A 44 12.33 5.94 17.45
N GLY A 45 12.01 7.09 18.03
CA GLY A 45 12.56 8.37 17.55
C GLY A 45 14.09 8.33 17.60
N ARG A 46 14.75 8.70 16.51
CA ARG A 46 16.21 8.93 16.47
C ARG A 46 16.59 9.90 17.60
N GLY A 47 17.13 9.37 18.72
CA GLY A 47 17.72 10.20 19.75
C GLY A 47 17.30 9.96 21.21
N GLY A 48 16.54 8.92 21.53
CA GLY A 48 16.16 8.60 22.91
C GLY A 48 16.87 7.36 23.47
N ARG A 49 18.04 7.52 24.12
CA ARG A 49 18.44 6.59 25.18
C ARG A 49 17.41 6.72 26.32
N GLY A 50 16.49 5.78 26.44
CA GLY A 50 15.56 5.91 27.55
C GLY A 50 14.62 4.75 27.74
N ARG A 51 14.89 3.99 28.77
CA ARG A 51 14.04 3.14 29.62
C ARG A 51 13.48 1.85 29.02
N ALA A 52 13.92 0.79 29.68
CA ALA A 52 13.31 -0.53 29.76
C ALA A 52 11.83 -0.43 30.20
N GLY A 53 10.96 -0.20 29.27
CA GLY A 53 9.53 -0.45 29.35
C GLY A 53 9.23 -1.40 28.21
N GLY A 54 8.63 -2.57 28.48
CA GLY A 54 8.45 -3.65 27.53
C GLY A 54 7.97 -3.13 26.18
N SER A 55 8.70 -3.44 25.13
CA SER A 55 8.26 -3.18 23.77
C SER A 55 6.89 -3.82 23.60
N PRO A 56 5.89 -3.10 23.06
CA PRO A 56 4.64 -3.74 22.67
C PRO A 56 4.98 -4.96 21.82
N ALA A 57 4.39 -6.10 22.13
CA ALA A 57 4.58 -7.29 21.32
C ALA A 57 4.27 -6.93 19.87
N LEU A 58 5.20 -7.24 18.96
CA LEU A 58 4.94 -7.08 17.52
C LEU A 58 3.66 -7.85 17.19
N PRO A 59 2.75 -7.27 16.39
CA PRO A 59 1.55 -7.99 16.00
C PRO A 59 1.93 -9.37 15.45
N ALA A 60 1.17 -10.39 15.83
CA ALA A 60 1.37 -11.73 15.34
C ALA A 60 1.37 -11.69 13.79
N GLY A 61 2.34 -12.33 13.18
CA GLY A 61 2.43 -12.38 11.70
C GLY A 61 1.21 -13.11 11.10
N PRO A 62 1.04 -13.06 9.77
CA PRO A 62 -0.07 -13.73 9.10
C PRO A 62 -0.05 -15.24 9.36
N GLN A 63 -1.21 -15.81 9.67
CA GLN A 63 -1.40 -17.26 9.81
C GLN A 63 -1.53 -17.88 8.42
N LEU A 64 -0.52 -18.60 7.99
CA LEU A 64 -0.40 -19.12 6.63
C LEU A 64 -0.91 -20.54 6.50
N THR A 65 -1.45 -20.87 5.34
CA THR A 65 -1.63 -22.25 4.92
C THR A 65 -0.27 -22.95 4.79
N PRO A 66 -0.19 -24.28 4.92
CA PRO A 66 1.10 -25.00 4.82
C PRO A 66 1.88 -24.70 3.54
N ALA A 67 1.18 -24.62 2.39
CA ALA A 67 1.80 -24.30 1.10
C ALA A 67 2.44 -22.90 1.07
N TYR A 68 1.77 -21.90 1.65
CA TYR A 68 2.29 -20.54 1.67
C TYR A 68 3.34 -20.30 2.77
N ALA A 69 3.29 -21.06 3.86
CA ALA A 69 4.36 -21.10 4.83
C ALA A 69 5.68 -21.61 4.23
N GLU A 70 5.60 -22.58 3.32
CA GLU A 70 6.76 -23.09 2.58
C GLU A 70 7.29 -22.06 1.56
N LYS A 71 6.40 -21.45 0.77
CA LYS A 71 6.76 -20.34 -0.14
C LYS A 71 7.45 -19.20 0.59
N ARG A 72 6.94 -18.81 1.78
CA ARG A 72 7.56 -17.78 2.61
C ARG A 72 8.98 -18.17 3.04
N ARG A 73 9.19 -19.42 3.50
CA ARG A 73 10.53 -19.89 3.87
C ARG A 73 11.49 -19.86 2.69
N ALA A 74 11.04 -20.27 1.51
CA ALA A 74 11.83 -20.22 0.29
C ALA A 74 12.20 -18.78 -0.10
N ASN A 75 11.26 -17.82 0.01
CA ASN A 75 11.52 -16.42 -0.28
C ASN A 75 12.48 -15.79 0.74
N GLN A 76 12.35 -16.12 2.01
CA GLN A 76 13.24 -15.62 3.06
C GLN A 76 14.67 -16.19 2.96
N ALA A 77 14.85 -17.30 2.28
CA ALA A 77 16.18 -17.87 1.99
C ALA A 77 16.90 -17.16 0.84
N LYS A 78 16.21 -16.33 0.05
CA LYS A 78 16.80 -15.49 -0.99
C LYS A 78 17.57 -14.34 -0.35
N GLY A 79 18.57 -13.81 -1.03
CA GLY A 79 19.31 -12.64 -0.57
C GLY A 79 18.47 -11.37 -0.60
N ALA A 80 18.87 -10.36 0.16
CA ALA A 80 18.21 -9.05 0.18
C ALA A 80 18.29 -8.35 -1.20
N GLU A 81 19.32 -8.67 -1.97
CA GLU A 81 19.54 -8.21 -3.34
C GLU A 81 18.47 -8.68 -4.34
N ASP A 82 17.79 -9.77 -4.03
CA ASP A 82 16.70 -10.29 -4.86
C ASP A 82 15.34 -9.63 -4.52
N SER A 83 15.32 -8.72 -3.55
CA SER A 83 14.08 -8.02 -3.18
C SER A 83 13.65 -7.03 -4.25
N GLN A 84 12.35 -6.81 -4.38
CA GLN A 84 11.79 -5.82 -5.32
C GLN A 84 12.36 -4.42 -5.09
N THR A 85 12.43 -4.02 -3.84
CA THR A 85 12.91 -2.69 -3.44
C THR A 85 14.38 -2.49 -3.75
N ALA A 86 15.21 -3.54 -3.73
CA ALA A 86 16.58 -3.51 -4.18
C ALA A 86 16.70 -3.26 -5.70
N ASN A 87 15.66 -3.61 -6.46
CA ASN A 87 15.57 -3.42 -7.90
C ASN A 87 14.70 -2.21 -8.28
N CYS A 88 14.52 -1.26 -7.38
CA CYS A 88 13.70 -0.06 -7.57
C CYS A 88 12.23 -0.32 -7.96
N LEU A 89 11.70 -1.50 -7.70
CA LEU A 89 10.28 -1.79 -7.83
C LEU A 89 9.55 -1.43 -6.52
N PRO A 90 8.38 -0.80 -6.60
CA PRO A 90 7.62 -0.49 -5.40
C PRO A 90 7.13 -1.77 -4.72
N PRO A 91 7.05 -1.81 -3.39
CA PRO A 91 6.55 -3.00 -2.68
C PRO A 91 5.07 -3.30 -2.97
N GLY A 92 4.35 -2.35 -3.57
CA GLY A 92 2.91 -2.47 -3.79
C GLY A 92 2.10 -2.54 -2.49
N MET A 93 0.80 -2.86 -2.60
CA MET A 93 -0.08 -3.01 -1.44
C MET A 93 0.09 -4.39 -0.78
N PRO A 94 0.01 -4.47 0.56
CA PRO A 94 -0.14 -3.40 1.54
C PRO A 94 1.19 -2.74 1.94
N GLY A 95 2.32 -3.25 1.47
CA GLY A 95 3.67 -2.86 1.90
C GLY A 95 3.99 -1.38 1.77
N ILE A 96 3.49 -0.73 0.69
CA ILE A 96 3.78 0.69 0.40
C ILE A 96 3.21 1.62 1.47
N MET A 97 2.04 1.31 2.03
CA MET A 97 1.39 2.12 3.08
C MET A 97 2.16 2.10 4.40
N GLY A 98 3.17 1.26 4.50
CA GLY A 98 4.03 1.13 5.68
C GLY A 98 5.46 1.57 5.47
N GLN A 99 5.78 2.20 4.35
CA GLN A 99 7.11 2.73 4.12
C GLN A 99 7.36 3.97 5.00
N PRO A 100 8.61 4.22 5.42
CA PRO A 100 8.97 5.39 6.24
C PRO A 100 9.10 6.66 5.38
N TYR A 101 8.13 6.91 4.55
CA TYR A 101 8.08 8.05 3.64
C TYR A 101 6.74 8.77 3.77
N PRO A 102 6.72 10.09 3.57
CA PRO A 102 5.50 10.87 3.58
C PRO A 102 4.52 10.45 2.48
N MET A 103 3.24 10.65 2.77
CA MET A 103 2.18 10.51 1.79
C MET A 103 1.19 11.67 1.92
N GLU A 104 0.72 12.20 0.80
CA GLU A 104 -0.23 13.30 0.77
C GLU A 104 -1.60 12.81 0.35
N PHE A 105 -2.60 13.17 1.12
CA PHE A 105 -4.00 12.85 0.84
C PHE A 105 -4.68 14.06 0.20
N LEU A 106 -5.31 13.82 -0.93
CA LEU A 106 -6.10 14.79 -1.69
C LEU A 106 -7.52 14.26 -1.84
N LEU A 107 -8.49 15.06 -1.45
CA LEU A 107 -9.91 14.74 -1.54
C LEU A 107 -10.55 15.53 -2.67
N THR A 108 -11.17 14.82 -3.60
CA THR A 108 -11.98 15.42 -4.65
C THR A 108 -13.32 14.67 -4.76
N PRO A 109 -14.35 15.24 -5.38
CA PRO A 109 -15.61 14.53 -5.55
C PRO A 109 -15.44 13.18 -6.25
N GLY A 110 -15.82 12.12 -5.53
CA GLY A 110 -15.76 10.74 -6.04
C GLY A 110 -14.36 10.10 -6.04
N LEU A 111 -13.33 10.77 -5.47
CA LEU A 111 -11.98 10.23 -5.48
C LEU A 111 -11.15 10.71 -4.27
N VAL A 112 -10.49 9.78 -3.61
CA VAL A 112 -9.37 10.07 -2.71
C VAL A 112 -8.09 9.66 -3.41
N THR A 113 -7.17 10.61 -3.58
CA THR A 113 -5.85 10.38 -4.17
C THR A 113 -4.81 10.42 -3.06
N ILE A 114 -3.97 9.41 -3.00
CA ILE A 114 -2.82 9.36 -2.08
C ILE A 114 -1.56 9.42 -2.93
N VAL A 115 -0.84 10.54 -2.85
CA VAL A 115 0.48 10.71 -3.45
C VAL A 115 1.50 10.20 -2.45
N ILE A 116 2.28 9.22 -2.82
CA ILE A 116 3.26 8.55 -1.94
C ILE A 116 4.65 8.93 -2.42
N GLU A 117 5.45 9.56 -1.56
CA GLU A 117 6.81 9.97 -1.87
C GLU A 117 7.67 8.78 -2.30
N ALA A 118 7.61 7.68 -1.55
CA ALA A 118 8.33 6.46 -1.91
C ALA A 118 7.97 6.00 -3.32
N TYR A 119 8.99 5.86 -4.16
CA TYR A 119 8.87 5.44 -5.57
C TYR A 119 7.99 6.36 -6.43
N SER A 120 7.71 7.60 -5.99
CA SER A 120 6.86 8.58 -6.70
C SER A 120 5.51 7.98 -7.13
N GLN A 121 4.84 7.27 -6.23
CA GLN A 121 3.64 6.51 -6.55
C GLN A 121 2.36 7.29 -6.23
N VAL A 122 1.31 6.97 -7.00
CA VAL A 122 -0.03 7.53 -6.79
C VAL A 122 -1.04 6.40 -6.65
N ARG A 123 -1.83 6.44 -5.59
CA ARG A 123 -2.93 5.52 -5.34
C ARG A 123 -4.26 6.26 -5.45
N HIS A 124 -5.21 5.67 -6.16
CA HIS A 124 -6.58 6.17 -6.29
C HIS A 124 -7.55 5.26 -5.54
N ILE A 125 -8.40 5.83 -4.70
CA ILE A 125 -9.53 5.16 -4.07
C ILE A 125 -10.79 5.84 -4.59
N PHE A 126 -11.54 5.15 -5.43
CA PHE A 126 -12.75 5.69 -6.06
C PHE A 126 -13.92 5.65 -5.08
N THR A 127 -14.50 6.82 -4.79
CA THR A 127 -15.63 6.98 -3.84
C THR A 127 -16.92 7.43 -4.55
N ASP A 128 -17.01 7.20 -5.85
CA ASP A 128 -18.11 7.60 -6.72
C ASP A 128 -19.22 6.54 -6.84
N GLY A 129 -19.16 5.49 -6.03
CA GLY A 129 -20.15 4.41 -5.99
C GLY A 129 -19.99 3.34 -7.06
N ARG A 130 -18.87 3.36 -7.82
CA ARG A 130 -18.59 2.26 -8.76
C ARG A 130 -18.36 0.95 -8.00
N PRO A 131 -18.70 -0.21 -8.59
CA PRO A 131 -18.36 -1.51 -8.00
C PRO A 131 -16.87 -1.83 -8.22
N LEU A 132 -16.35 -2.80 -7.44
CA LEU A 132 -15.11 -3.47 -7.77
C LEU A 132 -15.27 -4.24 -9.09
N PRO A 133 -14.22 -4.30 -9.93
CA PRO A 133 -14.25 -5.12 -11.13
C PRO A 133 -14.30 -6.62 -10.77
N ASP A 134 -15.07 -7.40 -11.55
CA ASP A 134 -15.16 -8.87 -11.38
C ASP A 134 -13.86 -9.56 -11.81
N ASP A 135 -13.17 -9.00 -12.81
CA ASP A 135 -11.88 -9.46 -13.33
C ASP A 135 -10.89 -8.29 -13.32
N PRO A 136 -10.26 -7.99 -12.18
CA PRO A 136 -9.38 -6.84 -12.05
C PRO A 136 -8.02 -7.09 -12.71
N ASP A 137 -7.51 -6.08 -13.45
CA ASP A 137 -6.12 -6.06 -13.88
C ASP A 137 -5.18 -6.19 -12.68
N GLN A 138 -4.14 -7.01 -12.82
CA GLN A 138 -3.11 -7.18 -11.79
C GLN A 138 -2.17 -5.96 -11.76
N LYS A 139 -2.19 -5.21 -10.65
CA LYS A 139 -1.40 -3.99 -10.44
C LYS A 139 -0.70 -4.01 -9.08
N PHE A 140 0.41 -3.28 -8.93
CA PHE A 140 1.09 -3.15 -7.63
C PHE A 140 0.17 -2.57 -6.54
N PHE A 141 -0.75 -1.69 -6.90
CA PHE A 141 -1.70 -1.05 -5.99
C PHE A 141 -3.10 -1.67 -6.05
N GLY A 142 -3.32 -2.60 -6.96
CA GLY A 142 -4.64 -3.14 -7.22
C GLY A 142 -5.62 -2.09 -7.75
N THR A 143 -6.89 -2.38 -7.63
CA THR A 143 -8.00 -1.46 -7.90
C THR A 143 -8.77 -1.24 -6.61
N SER A 144 -8.87 0.03 -6.16
CA SER A 144 -9.53 0.40 -4.90
C SER A 144 -10.82 1.17 -5.15
N ILE A 145 -11.88 0.76 -4.47
CA ILE A 145 -13.08 1.56 -4.26
C ILE A 145 -13.21 1.93 -2.80
N GLY A 146 -14.00 2.94 -2.48
CA GLY A 146 -14.22 3.35 -1.09
C GLY A 146 -15.57 4.01 -0.89
N HIS A 147 -15.94 4.10 0.36
CA HIS A 147 -17.12 4.85 0.81
C HIS A 147 -16.87 5.41 2.22
N TRP A 148 -17.72 6.35 2.61
CA TRP A 148 -17.61 6.99 3.92
C TRP A 148 -18.64 6.43 4.88
N GLU A 149 -18.20 5.98 6.06
CA GLU A 149 -19.03 5.48 7.16
C GLU A 149 -18.72 6.28 8.43
N ASN A 150 -19.64 7.14 8.88
CA ASN A 150 -19.49 7.88 10.16
C ASN A 150 -18.12 8.56 10.33
N GLY A 151 -17.63 9.19 9.27
CA GLY A 151 -16.33 9.87 9.29
C GLY A 151 -15.10 8.98 9.05
N THR A 152 -15.31 7.70 8.80
CA THR A 152 -14.27 6.74 8.41
C THR A 152 -14.32 6.51 6.91
N LEU A 153 -13.21 6.61 6.21
CA LEU A 153 -13.09 6.12 4.85
C LEU A 153 -12.83 4.61 4.89
N VAL A 154 -13.72 3.84 4.31
CA VAL A 154 -13.54 2.39 4.12
C VAL A 154 -13.15 2.14 2.68
N ALA A 155 -11.98 1.55 2.45
CA ALA A 155 -11.49 1.22 1.12
C ALA A 155 -11.37 -0.30 0.96
N GLU A 156 -11.82 -0.80 -0.19
CA GLU A 156 -11.67 -2.19 -0.59
C GLU A 156 -10.79 -2.27 -1.83
N THR A 157 -9.81 -3.18 -1.83
CA THR A 157 -8.85 -3.30 -2.93
C THR A 157 -8.68 -4.76 -3.33
N VAL A 158 -8.64 -5.00 -4.65
CA VAL A 158 -8.44 -6.31 -5.29
C VAL A 158 -7.51 -6.15 -6.51
N GLY A 159 -7.08 -7.26 -7.12
CA GLY A 159 -6.30 -7.26 -8.35
C GLY A 159 -4.83 -6.87 -8.12
N PHE A 160 -4.15 -7.61 -7.27
CA PHE A 160 -2.74 -7.33 -6.96
C PHE A 160 -1.79 -8.08 -7.89
N SER A 161 -0.69 -7.43 -8.24
CA SER A 161 0.42 -8.07 -8.94
C SER A 161 0.98 -9.23 -8.11
N PRO A 162 1.29 -10.40 -8.72
CA PRO A 162 1.91 -11.51 -8.00
C PRO A 162 3.29 -11.17 -7.40
N GLN A 163 3.84 -10.01 -7.75
CA GLN A 163 5.06 -9.47 -7.15
C GLN A 163 4.83 -8.81 -5.79
N THR A 164 3.59 -8.48 -5.41
CA THR A 164 3.31 -7.87 -4.09
C THR A 164 3.26 -8.94 -2.99
N GLU A 165 3.40 -8.50 -1.74
CA GLU A 165 3.52 -9.41 -0.60
C GLU A 165 2.54 -9.00 0.51
N ILE A 166 1.92 -9.98 1.17
CA ILE A 166 1.09 -9.76 2.39
C ILE A 166 1.93 -9.14 3.52
N ALA A 167 3.13 -9.67 3.69
CA ALA A 167 4.16 -9.22 4.63
C ALA A 167 5.52 -9.63 4.07
N PRO A 168 6.66 -9.09 4.55
CA PRO A 168 7.97 -9.38 3.99
C PRO A 168 8.23 -10.89 3.77
N GLY A 169 8.52 -11.26 2.53
CA GLY A 169 8.73 -12.62 2.07
C GLY A 169 7.47 -13.49 1.96
N THR A 170 6.28 -12.94 2.22
CA THR A 170 5.02 -13.69 2.23
C THR A 170 4.21 -13.37 0.97
N PRO A 171 4.21 -14.23 -0.04
CA PRO A 171 3.40 -14.04 -1.25
C PRO A 171 1.91 -14.17 -0.94
N HIS A 172 1.07 -13.69 -1.84
CA HIS A 172 -0.38 -13.83 -1.80
C HIS A 172 -0.89 -14.77 -2.90
N GLY A 173 -2.17 -15.14 -2.82
CA GLY A 173 -2.93 -15.79 -3.87
C GLY A 173 -3.68 -14.78 -4.73
N ASP A 174 -4.29 -15.27 -5.80
CA ASP A 174 -5.02 -14.41 -6.76
C ASP A 174 -6.30 -13.79 -6.17
N LYS A 175 -6.80 -14.38 -5.08
CA LYS A 175 -8.03 -13.93 -4.40
C LYS A 175 -7.78 -13.00 -3.22
N MET A 176 -6.58 -12.48 -3.09
CA MET A 176 -6.29 -11.52 -2.02
C MET A 176 -7.21 -10.30 -2.12
N LYS A 177 -7.83 -9.95 -1.00
CA LYS A 177 -8.59 -8.73 -0.82
C LYS A 177 -8.07 -7.98 0.40
N ILE A 178 -7.95 -6.66 0.27
CA ILE A 178 -7.57 -5.76 1.36
C ILE A 178 -8.74 -4.85 1.65
N VAL A 179 -9.10 -4.73 2.94
CA VAL A 179 -10.05 -3.73 3.45
C VAL A 179 -9.29 -2.82 4.40
N GLU A 180 -9.35 -1.52 4.16
CA GLU A 180 -8.70 -0.51 4.99
C GLU A 180 -9.73 0.46 5.54
N ARG A 181 -9.56 0.83 6.81
CA ARG A 181 -10.39 1.80 7.51
C ARG A 181 -9.51 2.96 7.98
N PHE A 182 -9.69 4.11 7.35
CA PHE A 182 -8.97 5.34 7.67
C PHE A 182 -9.83 6.19 8.60
N THR A 183 -9.33 6.47 9.79
CA THR A 183 -10.07 7.20 10.81
C THR A 183 -9.18 8.26 11.45
N LEU A 184 -9.66 9.50 11.58
CA LEU A 184 -8.99 10.53 12.38
C LEU A 184 -9.26 10.27 13.87
N ALA A 185 -8.20 10.02 14.63
CA ALA A 185 -8.28 10.00 16.10
C ALA A 185 -8.34 11.43 16.66
N ASP A 186 -7.66 12.36 16.00
CA ASP A 186 -7.67 13.79 16.23
C ASP A 186 -7.26 14.49 14.90
N PRO A 187 -7.26 15.84 14.80
CA PRO A 187 -6.95 16.56 13.56
C PRO A 187 -5.59 16.25 12.94
N ASP A 188 -4.63 15.76 13.71
CA ASP A 188 -3.25 15.49 13.26
C ASP A 188 -2.81 14.04 13.46
N THR A 189 -3.74 13.17 13.84
CA THR A 189 -3.48 11.73 14.02
C THR A 189 -4.52 10.90 13.27
N MET A 190 -4.08 10.10 12.31
CA MET A 190 -4.91 9.15 11.56
C MET A 190 -4.52 7.72 11.93
N THR A 191 -5.50 6.85 12.06
CA THR A 191 -5.28 5.40 12.15
C THR A 191 -5.76 4.73 10.87
N ILE A 192 -4.99 3.77 10.37
CA ILE A 192 -5.35 2.90 9.25
C ILE A 192 -5.38 1.48 9.80
N GLU A 193 -6.57 0.91 9.92
CA GLU A 193 -6.74 -0.51 10.16
C GLU A 193 -6.83 -1.23 8.81
N THR A 194 -5.92 -2.18 8.58
CA THR A 194 -5.82 -2.94 7.34
C THR A 194 -6.11 -4.40 7.63
N THR A 195 -7.16 -4.94 7.04
CA THR A 195 -7.52 -6.36 7.10
C THR A 195 -7.31 -7.01 5.74
N ILE A 196 -6.51 -8.05 5.71
CA ILE A 196 -6.20 -8.85 4.53
C ILE A 196 -6.90 -10.19 4.64
N THR A 197 -7.63 -10.56 3.61
CA THR A 197 -8.18 -11.90 3.41
C THR A 197 -7.61 -12.50 2.15
N ASP A 198 -7.22 -13.76 2.22
CA ASP A 198 -6.70 -14.52 1.10
C ASP A 198 -6.94 -16.00 1.38
N PRO A 199 -7.98 -16.61 0.78
CA PRO A 199 -8.35 -17.99 1.10
C PRO A 199 -7.29 -19.02 0.69
N ASP A 200 -6.39 -18.67 -0.24
CA ASP A 200 -5.32 -19.56 -0.68
C ASP A 200 -4.10 -19.48 0.25
N ALA A 201 -3.78 -18.28 0.74
CA ALA A 201 -2.57 -18.01 1.52
C ALA A 201 -2.79 -18.01 3.04
N LEU A 202 -3.95 -17.55 3.51
CA LEU A 202 -4.23 -17.33 4.92
C LEU A 202 -5.25 -18.32 5.48
N THR A 203 -5.01 -18.79 6.70
CA THR A 203 -5.98 -19.62 7.45
C THR A 203 -6.98 -18.77 8.25
N ALA A 204 -6.68 -17.49 8.45
CA ALA A 204 -7.55 -16.50 9.10
C ALA A 204 -7.22 -15.10 8.56
N PRO A 205 -8.16 -14.13 8.61
CA PRO A 205 -7.88 -12.74 8.25
C PRO A 205 -6.68 -12.20 9.02
N TYR A 206 -5.82 -11.43 8.32
CA TYR A 206 -4.65 -10.80 8.92
C TYR A 206 -4.90 -9.30 9.05
N THR A 207 -5.00 -8.82 10.28
CA THR A 207 -5.27 -7.40 10.57
C THR A 207 -4.05 -6.72 11.16
N THR A 208 -3.74 -5.52 10.67
CA THR A 208 -2.71 -4.64 11.20
C THR A 208 -3.26 -3.24 11.37
N THR A 209 -2.69 -2.48 12.31
CA THR A 209 -3.04 -1.07 12.51
C THR A 209 -1.80 -0.22 12.41
N ARG A 210 -1.89 0.89 11.70
CA ARG A 210 -0.86 1.91 11.59
C ARG A 210 -1.39 3.25 12.07
N THR A 211 -0.52 4.03 12.68
CA THR A 211 -0.82 5.42 13.03
C THR A 211 0.00 6.33 12.15
N LEU A 212 -0.63 7.34 11.59
CA LEU A 212 0.01 8.39 10.81
C LEU A 212 -0.11 9.70 11.58
N ARG A 213 0.93 10.53 11.49
CA ARG A 213 0.96 11.89 12.01
C ARG A 213 0.98 12.88 10.86
N ARG A 214 0.13 13.93 10.94
CA ARG A 214 0.09 15.01 9.97
C ARG A 214 1.25 15.97 10.17
N HIS A 215 1.84 16.41 9.07
CA HIS A 215 2.89 17.43 9.02
C HIS A 215 2.41 18.61 8.17
N ARG A 216 1.85 19.62 8.83
CA ARG A 216 1.18 20.75 8.14
C ARG A 216 2.12 21.65 7.33
N ALA A 217 3.42 21.63 7.62
CA ALA A 217 4.43 22.42 6.93
C ALA A 217 5.24 21.61 5.90
N TRP A 218 4.91 20.33 5.72
CA TRP A 218 5.63 19.49 4.77
C TRP A 218 4.98 19.51 3.40
N THR A 219 5.79 19.23 2.40
CA THR A 219 5.40 18.92 1.02
C THR A 219 6.05 17.60 0.63
N ILE A 220 5.43 16.91 -0.30
CA ILE A 220 6.03 15.70 -0.90
C ILE A 220 7.31 16.10 -1.63
N ALA A 221 8.40 15.41 -1.36
CA ALA A 221 9.67 15.60 -2.04
C ALA A 221 9.77 14.70 -3.29
N GLU A 222 10.72 15.03 -4.14
CA GLU A 222 11.10 14.16 -5.25
C GLU A 222 11.77 12.90 -4.70
N TYR A 223 11.41 11.74 -5.26
CA TYR A 223 12.01 10.46 -4.93
C TYR A 223 12.58 9.82 -6.19
N ILE A 224 13.89 9.64 -6.23
CA ILE A 224 14.59 8.94 -7.31
C ILE A 224 15.30 7.73 -6.70
N CYS A 225 14.75 6.55 -6.94
CA CYS A 225 15.29 5.31 -6.37
C CYS A 225 16.76 5.07 -6.75
N GLU A 226 17.13 5.40 -7.98
CA GLU A 226 18.46 5.13 -8.50
C GLU A 226 19.56 6.08 -8.00
N GLU A 227 19.21 7.25 -7.47
CA GLU A 227 20.23 8.19 -6.92
C GLU A 227 21.07 7.58 -5.80
N ASN A 228 20.51 6.68 -5.02
CA ASN A 228 21.19 5.92 -3.99
C ASN A 228 21.26 4.43 -4.29
N ASN A 229 20.97 4.03 -5.53
CA ASN A 229 21.05 2.64 -5.94
C ASN A 229 22.52 2.20 -5.97
N ARG A 230 22.91 1.41 -4.99
CA ARG A 230 24.24 0.81 -4.88
C ARG A 230 24.25 -0.63 -5.40
N ASN A 231 23.19 -1.03 -6.06
CA ASN A 231 23.08 -2.35 -6.64
C ASN A 231 23.99 -2.45 -7.86
N PHE A 232 24.61 -3.59 -8.02
CA PHE A 232 25.35 -3.94 -9.23
C PHE A 232 24.99 -5.37 -9.62
N VAL A 233 25.18 -5.67 -10.89
CA VAL A 233 25.11 -7.04 -11.39
C VAL A 233 26.52 -7.44 -11.79
N ASP A 234 27.02 -8.55 -11.24
CA ASP A 234 28.33 -9.06 -11.56
C ASP A 234 28.37 -9.72 -12.97
N GLN A 235 29.55 -10.09 -13.42
CA GLN A 235 29.74 -10.73 -14.73
C GLN A 235 29.02 -12.08 -14.89
N ASN A 236 28.50 -12.64 -13.81
CA ASN A 236 27.72 -13.89 -13.80
C ASN A 236 26.20 -13.62 -13.73
N GLY A 237 25.77 -12.37 -13.81
CA GLY A 237 24.38 -11.95 -13.68
C GLY A 237 23.86 -11.95 -12.25
N LYS A 238 24.72 -12.07 -11.23
CA LYS A 238 24.32 -12.03 -9.84
C LYS A 238 24.22 -10.59 -9.35
N ALA A 239 23.05 -10.22 -8.83
CA ALA A 239 22.86 -8.92 -8.18
C ALA A 239 23.60 -8.85 -6.84
N GLY A 240 24.10 -7.66 -6.51
CA GLY A 240 24.76 -7.37 -5.25
C GLY A 240 24.60 -5.90 -4.87
N ILE A 241 24.99 -5.55 -3.63
CA ILE A 241 24.93 -4.18 -3.13
C ILE A 241 26.34 -3.68 -2.81
N ASN A 242 26.71 -2.53 -3.36
CA ASN A 242 28.00 -1.90 -3.07
C ASN A 242 27.86 -1.03 -1.81
N ILE A 243 28.27 -1.56 -0.65
CA ILE A 243 28.21 -0.88 0.65
C ILE A 243 29.50 -0.12 1.02
N LYS A 244 30.47 -0.01 0.11
CA LYS A 244 31.66 0.80 0.36
C LYS A 244 31.27 2.27 0.44
N LYS A 245 31.58 2.89 1.57
CA LYS A 245 31.48 4.34 1.78
C LYS A 245 32.59 5.06 1.02
#